data_111899f13d059ef4420ef6a793379dec
#
_entry.id   111899f13d059ef4420ef6a793379dec
#
_cell.length_a   1.000
_cell.length_b   1.000
_cell.length_c   1.000
_cell.angle_alpha   90.00
_cell.angle_beta   90.00
_cell.angle_gamma   90.00
#
_symmetry.space_group_name_H-M   'P 1'
#
loop_
_entity.id
_entity.type
_entity.pdbx_description
1 polymer ?
#
loop_
_entity_poly.entity_id
_entity_poly.type
_entity_poly.pdbx_seq_one_letter_code
_entity_poly.pdbx_strand_id
1 'polypeptide(L)'
;MLPSQVRNDLASYLGVEDPTHIPDNALARMTSDLNASLQEIWAKGPGWLREGSIGAILNGPTQTTLGTLTQGSNVWTGADTLPAWAERNTIRIEGEPHDNQILSRARKEFVVPIMGANRPGAGIVYGDSVKLPSYAQSVLRVIIPDKYQLNPVPEATAMMRYGRYGYRLDYGCEFEYKTITTRIDVREPTHFRIESHRPISPTGYQTVFEYHIRVVPLPPRPTPIQIDLEFGPPQYATFSSLPGAEDQIPLPNNYAESILLPLVRSRFATWPHFNQPELIQILNADAQAAMRQLEHLRPQRNSGARLRPSYFV
;
A
#
# COMPACT_ATOMS: atom_id res chain seq x y z
N MET A 1 -0.73 20.97 -4.73
CA MET A 1 0.32 21.28 -5.75
C MET A 1 0.58 20.03 -6.58
N LEU A 2 0.75 20.18 -7.89
CA LEU A 2 1.13 19.07 -8.77
C LEU A 2 2.65 19.04 -8.99
N PRO A 3 3.28 17.88 -9.20
CA PRO A 3 4.69 17.81 -9.59
C PRO A 3 5.04 18.67 -10.83
N SER A 4 4.15 18.73 -11.82
CA SER A 4 4.32 19.59 -12.99
C SER A 4 4.44 21.08 -12.65
N GLN A 5 3.80 21.56 -11.61
CA GLN A 5 3.95 22.94 -11.15
C GLN A 5 5.35 23.16 -10.56
N VAL A 6 5.90 22.19 -9.82
CA VAL A 6 7.28 22.25 -9.33
C VAL A 6 8.26 22.23 -10.50
N ARG A 7 8.04 21.36 -11.49
CA ARG A 7 8.86 21.31 -12.70
C ARG A 7 8.89 22.66 -13.43
N ASN A 8 7.71 23.24 -13.66
CA ASN A 8 7.59 24.51 -14.38
C ASN A 8 8.27 25.67 -13.62
N ASP A 9 8.16 25.66 -12.29
CA ASP A 9 8.88 26.60 -11.43
C ASP A 9 10.40 26.47 -11.59
N LEU A 10 10.93 25.25 -11.55
CA LEU A 10 12.37 25.00 -11.72
C LEU A 10 12.86 25.29 -13.14
N ALA A 11 12.04 25.07 -14.16
CA ALA A 11 12.38 25.36 -15.55
C ALA A 11 12.72 26.83 -15.78
N SER A 12 12.08 27.74 -15.05
CA SER A 12 12.36 29.19 -15.14
C SER A 12 13.80 29.53 -14.79
N TYR A 13 14.45 28.77 -13.90
CA TYR A 13 15.86 28.95 -13.54
C TYR A 13 16.85 28.45 -14.60
N LEU A 14 16.38 27.67 -15.56
CA LEU A 14 17.17 27.23 -16.73
C LEU A 14 17.01 28.20 -17.91
N GLY A 15 16.13 29.20 -17.82
CA GLY A 15 15.78 30.05 -18.94
C GLY A 15 14.93 29.35 -20.02
N VAL A 16 14.27 28.25 -19.66
CA VAL A 16 13.40 27.47 -20.56
C VAL A 16 11.97 27.99 -20.40
N GLU A 17 11.46 28.65 -21.41
CA GLU A 17 10.08 29.19 -21.41
C GLU A 17 9.03 28.09 -21.61
N ASP A 18 9.35 27.08 -22.44
CA ASP A 18 8.45 25.96 -22.73
C ASP A 18 8.90 24.69 -21.98
N PRO A 19 8.12 24.21 -21.00
CA PRO A 19 8.45 23.00 -20.24
C PRO A 19 8.62 21.72 -21.07
N THR A 20 8.17 21.70 -22.32
CA THR A 20 8.35 20.55 -23.23
C THR A 20 9.78 20.44 -23.77
N HIS A 21 10.57 21.51 -23.66
CA HIS A 21 11.96 21.56 -24.12
C HIS A 21 12.99 21.38 -22.99
N ILE A 22 12.57 20.92 -21.80
CA ILE A 22 13.48 20.65 -20.71
C ILE A 22 14.31 19.40 -21.04
N PRO A 23 15.64 19.45 -20.98
CA PRO A 23 16.50 18.30 -21.24
C PRO A 23 16.23 17.16 -20.24
N ASP A 24 16.37 15.89 -20.68
CA ASP A 24 16.11 14.72 -19.83
C ASP A 24 16.97 14.67 -18.56
N ASN A 25 18.22 15.11 -18.64
CA ASN A 25 19.11 15.20 -17.48
C ASN A 25 18.61 16.23 -16.44
N ALA A 26 18.02 17.34 -16.90
CA ALA A 26 17.39 18.32 -16.04
C ALA A 26 16.11 17.77 -15.39
N LEU A 27 15.27 17.07 -16.16
CA LEU A 27 14.07 16.40 -15.63
C LEU A 27 14.44 15.36 -14.56
N ALA A 28 15.46 14.54 -14.82
CA ALA A 28 15.97 13.57 -13.85
C ALA A 28 16.47 14.24 -12.57
N ARG A 29 17.20 15.35 -12.71
CA ARG A 29 17.68 16.13 -11.57
C ARG A 29 16.53 16.74 -10.76
N MET A 30 15.58 17.40 -11.42
CA MET A 30 14.39 17.98 -10.78
C MET A 30 13.61 16.93 -10.01
N THR A 31 13.42 15.74 -10.60
CA THR A 31 12.74 14.61 -9.94
C THR A 31 13.49 14.13 -8.70
N SER A 32 14.82 14.01 -8.80
CA SER A 32 15.68 13.62 -7.68
C SER A 32 15.60 14.64 -6.54
N ASP A 33 15.66 15.93 -6.85
CA ASP A 33 15.62 17.00 -5.86
C ASP A 33 14.24 17.10 -5.19
N LEU A 34 13.15 16.88 -5.94
CA LEU A 34 11.80 16.78 -5.38
C LEU A 34 11.71 15.61 -4.39
N ASN A 35 12.12 14.40 -4.81
CA ASN A 35 12.07 13.22 -3.96
C ASN A 35 12.91 13.39 -2.69
N ALA A 36 14.12 13.93 -2.81
CA ALA A 36 14.99 14.19 -1.66
C ALA A 36 14.41 15.24 -0.70
N SER A 37 13.75 16.27 -1.22
CA SER A 37 13.08 17.29 -0.40
C SER A 37 11.85 16.72 0.32
N LEU A 38 11.07 15.87 -0.34
CA LEU A 38 9.95 15.17 0.28
C LEU A 38 10.44 14.23 1.39
N GLN A 39 11.51 13.46 1.16
CA GLN A 39 12.11 12.61 2.19
C GLN A 39 12.54 13.42 3.43
N GLU A 40 13.13 14.58 3.22
CA GLU A 40 13.55 15.46 4.32
C GLU A 40 12.35 16.02 5.10
N ILE A 41 11.29 16.45 4.40
CA ILE A 41 10.04 16.90 5.03
C ILE A 41 9.42 15.77 5.84
N TRP A 42 9.35 14.55 5.29
CA TRP A 42 8.81 13.38 6.01
C TRP A 42 9.64 13.00 7.22
N ALA A 43 10.96 13.06 7.13
CA ALA A 43 11.85 12.72 8.25
C ALA A 43 11.78 13.74 9.39
N LYS A 44 11.69 15.04 9.06
CA LYS A 44 11.77 16.13 10.03
C LYS A 44 10.43 16.76 10.40
N GLY A 45 9.39 16.50 9.61
CA GLY A 45 8.05 17.05 9.80
C GLY A 45 7.27 16.42 10.95
N PRO A 46 6.12 17.02 11.29
CA PRO A 46 5.22 16.50 12.31
C PRO A 46 4.58 15.17 11.89
N GLY A 47 4.24 14.34 12.89
CA GLY A 47 3.67 13.00 12.67
C GLY A 47 2.40 13.00 11.81
N TRP A 48 1.56 14.02 11.95
CA TRP A 48 0.31 14.13 11.18
C TRP A 48 0.51 14.22 9.65
N LEU A 49 1.69 14.63 9.17
CA LEU A 49 2.02 14.56 7.73
C LEU A 49 2.15 13.13 7.22
N ARG A 50 2.45 12.20 8.11
CA ARG A 50 2.68 10.80 7.81
C ARG A 50 1.48 9.92 8.10
N GLU A 51 0.53 10.39 8.90
CA GLU A 51 -0.63 9.63 9.33
C GLU A 51 -1.84 9.94 8.44
N GLY A 52 -2.57 8.93 8.05
CA GLY A 52 -3.83 9.07 7.33
C GLY A 52 -4.67 7.82 7.47
N SER A 53 -5.89 7.90 6.96
CA SER A 53 -6.85 6.80 7.04
C SER A 53 -7.36 6.44 5.66
N ILE A 54 -7.49 5.15 5.40
CA ILE A 54 -8.19 4.63 4.23
C ILE A 54 -9.42 3.85 4.68
N GLY A 55 -10.51 4.01 3.92
CA GLY A 55 -11.71 3.17 4.06
C GLY A 55 -11.63 2.00 3.09
N ALA A 56 -12.07 0.82 3.55
CA ALA A 56 -12.22 -0.35 2.71
C ALA A 56 -13.46 -1.14 3.13
N ILE A 57 -13.92 -2.03 2.26
CA ILE A 57 -15.05 -2.93 2.56
C ILE A 57 -14.52 -4.36 2.47
N LEU A 58 -14.60 -5.08 3.57
CA LEU A 58 -14.47 -6.53 3.57
C LEU A 58 -15.72 -7.11 2.94
N ASN A 59 -15.57 -7.81 1.83
CA ASN A 59 -16.72 -8.37 1.13
C ASN A 59 -17.24 -9.60 1.88
N GLY A 60 -18.56 -9.71 1.96
CA GLY A 60 -19.22 -10.88 2.56
C GLY A 60 -19.04 -12.15 1.72
N PRO A 61 -19.51 -13.30 2.26
CA PRO A 61 -19.42 -14.57 1.56
C PRO A 61 -20.14 -14.51 0.21
N THR A 62 -19.44 -14.90 -0.85
CA THR A 62 -19.98 -14.97 -2.22
C THR A 62 -19.83 -16.39 -2.75
N GLN A 63 -20.93 -17.02 -3.11
CA GLN A 63 -20.93 -18.36 -3.67
C GLN A 63 -20.38 -18.33 -5.11
N THR A 64 -19.55 -19.31 -5.44
CA THR A 64 -19.03 -19.51 -6.79
C THR A 64 -19.89 -20.55 -7.53
N THR A 65 -19.77 -20.58 -8.85
CA THR A 65 -20.34 -21.68 -9.63
C THR A 65 -19.51 -22.94 -9.52
N LEU A 66 -20.07 -24.04 -10.00
CA LEU A 66 -19.41 -25.35 -10.04
C LEU A 66 -18.20 -25.31 -10.99
N GLY A 67 -17.09 -25.85 -10.54
CA GLY A 67 -15.91 -26.09 -11.35
C GLY A 67 -15.35 -27.47 -11.06
N THR A 68 -14.39 -27.93 -11.86
CA THR A 68 -13.71 -29.22 -11.67
C THR A 68 -12.50 -29.05 -10.78
N LEU A 69 -12.48 -29.79 -9.69
CA LEU A 69 -11.36 -29.89 -8.74
C LEU A 69 -10.58 -31.16 -9.04
N THR A 70 -9.28 -31.01 -9.25
CA THR A 70 -8.38 -32.15 -9.51
C THR A 70 -7.46 -32.32 -8.32
N GLN A 71 -7.42 -33.50 -7.75
CA GLN A 71 -6.54 -33.83 -6.63
C GLN A 71 -5.08 -33.52 -6.97
N GLY A 72 -4.36 -32.87 -6.07
CA GLY A 72 -2.99 -32.46 -6.26
C GLY A 72 -2.81 -31.21 -7.15
N SER A 73 -3.88 -30.70 -7.77
CA SER A 73 -3.83 -29.46 -8.53
C SER A 73 -4.13 -28.26 -7.65
N ASN A 74 -3.45 -27.15 -7.91
CA ASN A 74 -3.77 -25.86 -7.31
C ASN A 74 -4.63 -24.98 -8.25
N VAL A 75 -5.12 -25.52 -9.36
CA VAL A 75 -5.92 -24.80 -10.35
C VAL A 75 -7.35 -25.35 -10.39
N TRP A 76 -8.32 -24.45 -10.35
CA TRP A 76 -9.74 -24.75 -10.49
C TRP A 76 -10.19 -24.56 -11.94
N THR A 77 -10.54 -25.62 -12.63
CA THR A 77 -10.95 -25.58 -14.04
C THR A 77 -12.48 -25.51 -14.17
N GLY A 78 -12.97 -24.78 -15.19
CA GLY A 78 -14.39 -24.75 -15.55
C GLY A 78 -15.31 -23.93 -14.65
N ALA A 79 -14.83 -23.37 -13.54
CA ALA A 79 -15.62 -22.44 -12.74
C ALA A 79 -15.83 -21.11 -13.47
N ASP A 80 -16.90 -20.40 -13.17
CA ASP A 80 -17.11 -19.02 -13.62
C ASP A 80 -16.05 -18.07 -13.08
N THR A 81 -16.09 -16.84 -13.55
CA THR A 81 -15.17 -15.81 -13.10
C THR A 81 -15.34 -15.54 -11.59
N LEU A 82 -14.25 -15.68 -10.86
CA LEU A 82 -14.19 -15.26 -9.48
C LEU A 82 -14.45 -13.74 -9.36
N PRO A 83 -15.06 -13.26 -8.26
CA PRO A 83 -15.27 -11.83 -8.05
C PRO A 83 -13.99 -11.02 -8.23
N ALA A 84 -14.10 -9.75 -8.67
CA ALA A 84 -12.94 -8.90 -8.92
C ALA A 84 -12.02 -8.76 -7.69
N TRP A 85 -12.59 -8.79 -6.51
CA TRP A 85 -11.90 -8.69 -5.22
C TRP A 85 -11.37 -10.02 -4.68
N ALA A 86 -11.60 -11.17 -5.36
CA ALA A 86 -11.29 -12.51 -4.84
C ALA A 86 -9.80 -12.78 -4.67
N GLU A 87 -8.93 -12.08 -5.39
CA GLU A 87 -7.48 -12.30 -5.32
C GLU A 87 -6.95 -12.04 -3.90
N ARG A 88 -6.12 -12.94 -3.41
CA ARG A 88 -5.58 -12.96 -2.04
C ARG A 88 -6.61 -13.16 -0.93
N ASN A 89 -7.86 -13.39 -1.26
CA ASN A 89 -8.93 -13.67 -0.32
C ASN A 89 -9.13 -15.17 -0.09
N THR A 90 -9.84 -15.48 0.99
CA THR A 90 -10.10 -16.85 1.40
C THR A 90 -11.21 -17.48 0.59
N ILE A 91 -11.04 -18.73 0.20
CA ILE A 91 -12.10 -19.56 -0.39
C ILE A 91 -12.27 -20.84 0.43
N ARG A 92 -13.52 -21.15 0.74
CA ARG A 92 -13.95 -22.43 1.31
C ARG A 92 -14.55 -23.27 0.20
N ILE A 93 -13.92 -24.39 -0.12
CA ILE A 93 -14.38 -25.31 -1.15
C ILE A 93 -15.13 -26.45 -0.49
N GLU A 94 -16.28 -26.79 -1.05
CA GLU A 94 -17.09 -27.89 -0.56
C GLU A 94 -16.30 -29.21 -0.61
N GLY A 95 -16.31 -29.95 0.51
CA GLY A 95 -15.61 -31.23 0.66
C GLY A 95 -14.07 -31.12 0.82
N GLU A 96 -13.48 -29.93 0.78
CA GLU A 96 -12.07 -29.77 1.20
C GLU A 96 -11.98 -29.64 2.72
N PRO A 97 -10.95 -30.23 3.36
CA PRO A 97 -10.82 -30.23 4.81
C PRO A 97 -10.38 -28.85 5.37
N HIS A 98 -9.81 -28.00 4.53
CA HIS A 98 -9.25 -26.70 4.93
C HIS A 98 -9.77 -25.59 4.03
N ASP A 99 -9.74 -24.35 4.53
CA ASP A 99 -9.95 -23.19 3.72
C ASP A 99 -8.68 -22.91 2.90
N ASN A 100 -8.83 -22.36 1.70
CA ASN A 100 -7.71 -22.05 0.81
C ASN A 100 -7.63 -20.54 0.54
N GLN A 101 -6.53 -20.10 -0.01
CA GLN A 101 -6.35 -18.72 -0.45
C GLN A 101 -6.24 -18.67 -1.98
N ILE A 102 -6.92 -17.71 -2.60
CA ILE A 102 -6.85 -17.50 -4.03
C ILE A 102 -5.55 -16.74 -4.34
N LEU A 103 -4.62 -17.41 -5.01
CA LEU A 103 -3.33 -16.85 -5.41
C LEU A 103 -3.48 -15.95 -6.64
N SER A 104 -4.21 -16.42 -7.63
CA SER A 104 -4.48 -15.70 -8.87
C SER A 104 -5.93 -15.91 -9.30
N ARG A 105 -6.66 -14.80 -9.42
CA ARG A 105 -8.03 -14.81 -9.91
C ARG A 105 -8.12 -15.23 -11.37
N ALA A 106 -7.23 -14.70 -12.22
CA ALA A 106 -7.26 -14.96 -13.65
C ALA A 106 -6.96 -16.42 -13.99
N ARG A 107 -6.04 -17.04 -13.24
CA ARG A 107 -5.68 -18.47 -13.41
C ARG A 107 -6.54 -19.39 -12.55
N LYS A 108 -7.38 -18.83 -11.66
CA LYS A 108 -8.15 -19.58 -10.66
C LYS A 108 -7.21 -20.50 -9.83
N GLU A 109 -6.08 -19.96 -9.43
CA GLU A 109 -5.01 -20.68 -8.76
C GLU A 109 -5.09 -20.46 -7.25
N PHE A 110 -4.87 -21.53 -6.50
CA PHE A 110 -4.87 -21.55 -5.05
C PHE A 110 -3.44 -21.66 -4.49
N VAL A 111 -3.28 -21.26 -3.24
CA VAL A 111 -2.01 -21.40 -2.53
C VAL A 111 -1.72 -22.86 -2.20
N VAL A 112 -2.77 -23.63 -1.85
CA VAL A 112 -2.66 -25.04 -1.44
C VAL A 112 -3.32 -25.92 -2.50
N PRO A 113 -2.66 -27.00 -2.94
CA PRO A 113 -3.27 -27.98 -3.83
C PRO A 113 -4.55 -28.58 -3.23
N ILE A 114 -5.49 -28.97 -4.10
CA ILE A 114 -6.72 -29.68 -3.72
C ILE A 114 -6.35 -31.04 -3.13
N MET A 115 -6.81 -31.32 -1.92
CA MET A 115 -6.52 -32.57 -1.22
C MET A 115 -7.60 -33.63 -1.40
N GLY A 116 -8.82 -33.19 -1.67
CA GLY A 116 -9.95 -34.11 -1.94
C GLY A 116 -9.85 -34.81 -3.30
N ALA A 117 -10.65 -35.85 -3.48
CA ALA A 117 -10.72 -36.59 -4.74
C ALA A 117 -11.17 -35.71 -5.91
N ASN A 118 -10.88 -36.13 -7.14
CA ASN A 118 -11.38 -35.48 -8.36
C ASN A 118 -12.91 -35.41 -8.36
N ARG A 119 -13.44 -34.20 -8.44
CA ARG A 119 -14.89 -33.96 -8.40
C ARG A 119 -15.28 -32.57 -8.92
N PRO A 120 -16.53 -32.37 -9.31
CA PRO A 120 -17.10 -31.04 -9.36
C PRO A 120 -17.21 -30.48 -7.94
N GLY A 121 -17.03 -29.18 -7.78
CA GLY A 121 -17.19 -28.51 -6.51
C GLY A 121 -17.52 -27.04 -6.66
N ALA A 122 -18.28 -26.53 -5.71
CA ALA A 122 -18.52 -25.10 -5.53
C ALA A 122 -17.71 -24.58 -4.35
N GLY A 123 -17.57 -23.29 -4.27
CA GLY A 123 -16.88 -22.67 -3.15
C GLY A 123 -17.56 -21.38 -2.70
N ILE A 124 -17.20 -20.94 -1.52
CA ILE A 124 -17.61 -19.64 -0.95
C ILE A 124 -16.35 -18.81 -0.78
N VAL A 125 -16.30 -17.66 -1.45
CA VAL A 125 -15.21 -16.69 -1.30
C VAL A 125 -15.58 -15.68 -0.22
N TYR A 126 -14.66 -15.44 0.70
CA TYR A 126 -14.81 -14.47 1.78
C TYR A 126 -13.84 -13.32 1.54
N GLY A 127 -14.31 -12.08 1.58
CA GLY A 127 -13.50 -10.89 1.42
C GLY A 127 -12.81 -10.50 2.72
N ASP A 128 -11.81 -11.26 3.13
CA ASP A 128 -11.09 -11.11 4.39
C ASP A 128 -9.75 -10.39 4.24
N SER A 129 -9.38 -9.99 3.02
CA SER A 129 -8.11 -9.35 2.72
C SER A 129 -8.29 -8.03 1.99
N VAL A 130 -7.53 -7.02 2.41
CA VAL A 130 -7.49 -5.69 1.78
C VAL A 130 -6.05 -5.34 1.44
N LYS A 131 -5.82 -4.99 0.18
CA LYS A 131 -4.50 -4.52 -0.28
C LYS A 131 -4.23 -3.13 0.26
N LEU A 132 -3.03 -2.94 0.81
CA LEU A 132 -2.54 -1.64 1.25
C LEU A 132 -1.94 -0.84 0.08
N PRO A 133 -2.01 0.49 0.12
CA PRO A 133 -1.26 1.33 -0.81
C PRO A 133 0.24 1.05 -0.75
N SER A 134 0.92 1.14 -1.89
CA SER A 134 2.36 0.86 -1.98
C SER A 134 3.24 1.81 -1.15
N TYR A 135 2.71 2.99 -0.82
CA TYR A 135 3.37 4.00 0.00
C TYR A 135 3.06 3.88 1.50
N ALA A 136 2.26 2.88 1.92
CA ALA A 136 2.05 2.58 3.34
C ALA A 136 3.32 2.00 3.96
N GLN A 137 3.78 2.60 5.06
CA GLN A 137 4.97 2.14 5.81
C GLN A 137 4.59 1.30 7.02
N SER A 138 3.54 1.69 7.73
CA SER A 138 3.05 0.95 8.90
C SER A 138 1.54 1.06 9.05
N VAL A 139 0.97 0.05 9.69
CA VAL A 139 -0.45 0.05 10.09
C VAL A 139 -0.52 0.46 11.56
N LEU A 140 -1.15 1.58 11.82
CA LEU A 140 -1.31 2.11 13.18
C LEU A 140 -2.47 1.42 13.90
N ARG A 141 -3.58 1.26 13.21
CA ARG A 141 -4.76 0.53 13.72
C ARG A 141 -5.74 0.19 12.60
N VAL A 142 -6.56 -0.79 12.87
CA VAL A 142 -7.69 -1.20 12.03
C VAL A 142 -8.97 -1.15 12.87
N ILE A 143 -9.99 -0.49 12.37
CA ILE A 143 -11.22 -0.21 13.12
C ILE A 143 -12.41 -0.68 12.29
N ILE A 144 -13.39 -1.32 12.91
CA ILE A 144 -14.73 -1.42 12.38
C ILE A 144 -15.50 -0.18 12.85
N PRO A 145 -15.89 0.74 11.94
CA PRO A 145 -16.54 1.99 12.31
C PRO A 145 -17.73 1.75 13.24
N ASP A 146 -17.88 2.63 14.22
CA ASP A 146 -18.97 2.62 15.23
C ASP A 146 -19.02 1.36 16.12
N LYS A 147 -18.01 0.49 16.07
CA LYS A 147 -17.96 -0.73 16.87
C LYS A 147 -16.70 -0.81 17.75
N TYR A 148 -15.60 -1.26 17.16
CA TYR A 148 -14.36 -1.53 17.92
C TYR A 148 -13.11 -1.53 17.01
N GLN A 149 -11.97 -1.46 17.68
CA GLN A 149 -10.67 -1.66 17.04
C GLN A 149 -10.32 -3.15 17.01
N LEU A 150 -9.80 -3.60 15.87
CA LEU A 150 -9.25 -4.95 15.73
C LEU A 150 -7.88 -5.05 16.40
N ASN A 151 -7.60 -6.19 17.01
CA ASN A 151 -6.31 -6.44 17.63
C ASN A 151 -5.31 -6.98 16.60
N PRO A 152 -4.06 -6.47 16.57
CA PRO A 152 -3.02 -7.08 15.74
C PRO A 152 -2.65 -8.46 16.29
N VAL A 153 -2.49 -9.43 15.40
CA VAL A 153 -2.07 -10.78 15.78
C VAL A 153 -0.82 -11.17 14.99
N PRO A 154 0.26 -11.60 15.66
CA PRO A 154 1.40 -12.19 14.98
C PRO A 154 0.96 -13.40 14.16
N GLU A 155 1.59 -13.61 13.00
CA GLU A 155 1.25 -14.68 12.06
C GLU A 155 1.21 -16.06 12.74
N ALA A 156 2.20 -16.36 13.58
CA ALA A 156 2.25 -17.62 14.33
C ALA A 156 1.03 -17.84 15.23
N THR A 157 0.55 -16.78 15.91
CA THR A 157 -0.62 -16.86 16.79
C THR A 157 -1.91 -16.98 15.99
N ALA A 158 -2.01 -16.27 14.85
CA ALA A 158 -3.15 -16.39 13.96
C ALA A 158 -3.25 -17.80 13.37
N MET A 159 -2.13 -18.41 13.00
CA MET A 159 -2.05 -19.79 12.55
C MET A 159 -2.52 -20.79 13.60
N MET A 160 -2.18 -20.59 14.87
CA MET A 160 -2.56 -21.49 15.96
C MET A 160 -4.04 -21.38 16.30
N ARG A 161 -4.61 -20.16 16.28
CA ARG A 161 -5.99 -19.92 16.73
C ARG A 161 -7.04 -20.06 15.63
N TYR A 162 -6.69 -19.70 14.41
CA TYR A 162 -7.66 -19.53 13.32
C TYR A 162 -7.39 -20.42 12.10
N GLY A 163 -6.39 -21.29 12.19
CA GLY A 163 -6.02 -22.20 11.12
C GLY A 163 -4.88 -21.68 10.24
N ARG A 164 -4.17 -22.61 9.61
CA ARG A 164 -3.04 -22.29 8.74
C ARG A 164 -3.51 -21.98 7.32
N TYR A 165 -3.06 -20.84 6.81
CA TYR A 165 -2.93 -20.61 5.38
C TYR A 165 -1.49 -20.86 4.96
N GLY A 166 -1.31 -21.72 3.97
CA GLY A 166 -0.08 -21.87 3.23
C GLY A 166 0.95 -22.77 3.86
N TYR A 167 1.68 -23.42 2.97
CA TYR A 167 2.89 -24.16 3.28
C TYR A 167 3.99 -23.17 3.64
N ARG A 168 4.64 -23.40 4.77
CA ARG A 168 6.00 -22.92 4.94
C ARG A 168 6.88 -23.90 4.17
N LEU A 169 7.37 -23.48 3.01
CA LEU A 169 8.49 -24.15 2.34
C LEU A 169 9.75 -23.87 3.18
N ASP A 170 9.95 -24.62 4.24
CA ASP A 170 11.27 -24.71 4.86
C ASP A 170 12.09 -25.66 3.98
N TYR A 171 13.04 -25.10 3.28
CA TYR A 171 14.04 -25.86 2.55
C TYR A 171 14.77 -26.80 3.54
N GLY A 172 14.57 -28.09 3.41
CA GLY A 172 15.44 -29.13 3.97
C GLY A 172 14.93 -29.98 5.13
N CYS A 173 13.64 -29.96 5.49
CA CYS A 173 13.08 -30.90 6.46
C CYS A 173 12.01 -31.77 5.83
N GLU A 174 12.10 -33.08 6.02
CA GLU A 174 10.99 -34.00 5.76
C GLU A 174 9.83 -33.64 6.68
N PHE A 175 8.76 -33.09 6.13
CA PHE A 175 7.55 -32.83 6.91
C PHE A 175 6.62 -34.03 6.86
N GLU A 176 6.36 -34.60 8.00
CA GLU A 176 5.13 -35.34 8.22
C GLU A 176 3.96 -34.44 8.02
N TYR A 177 3.15 -34.70 6.97
CA TYR A 177 1.89 -34.01 6.71
C TYR A 177 0.90 -34.29 7.85
N LYS A 178 0.96 -33.53 8.93
CA LYS A 178 -0.17 -33.44 9.85
C LYS A 178 -1.27 -32.71 9.12
N THR A 179 -2.28 -33.44 8.73
CA THR A 179 -3.54 -32.95 8.18
C THR A 179 -4.17 -31.98 9.16
N ILE A 180 -3.88 -30.70 9.03
CA ILE A 180 -4.49 -29.67 9.87
C ILE A 180 -5.84 -29.33 9.23
N THR A 181 -6.86 -30.04 9.66
CA THR A 181 -8.26 -29.80 9.33
C THR A 181 -8.76 -28.58 10.08
N THR A 182 -8.39 -27.39 9.68
CA THR A 182 -8.92 -26.19 10.33
C THR A 182 -9.56 -25.26 9.32
N ARG A 183 -10.89 -25.25 9.36
CA ARG A 183 -11.67 -24.19 8.75
C ARG A 183 -11.67 -22.99 9.69
N ILE A 184 -11.53 -21.81 9.13
CA ILE A 184 -11.60 -20.57 9.89
C ILE A 184 -13.05 -20.33 10.27
N ASP A 185 -13.28 -19.90 11.50
CA ASP A 185 -14.60 -19.49 11.94
C ASP A 185 -15.15 -18.33 11.10
N VAL A 186 -16.46 -18.37 10.82
CA VAL A 186 -17.17 -17.28 10.16
C VAL A 186 -17.94 -16.51 11.22
N ARG A 187 -17.42 -15.36 11.60
CA ARG A 187 -18.03 -14.44 12.59
C ARG A 187 -17.45 -13.04 12.41
N GLU A 188 -17.96 -12.06 13.13
CA GLU A 188 -17.40 -10.71 13.07
C GLU A 188 -15.90 -10.71 13.38
N PRO A 189 -15.08 -10.06 12.52
CA PRO A 189 -13.63 -10.00 12.70
C PRO A 189 -13.27 -9.33 14.03
N THR A 190 -12.32 -9.89 14.73
CA THR A 190 -11.82 -9.35 16.01
C THR A 190 -10.33 -9.04 15.98
N HIS A 191 -9.64 -9.59 14.98
CA HIS A 191 -8.20 -9.46 14.84
C HIS A 191 -7.82 -9.19 13.38
N PHE A 192 -6.61 -8.68 13.19
CA PHE A 192 -6.00 -8.55 11.87
C PHE A 192 -4.53 -8.94 11.90
N ARG A 193 -4.00 -9.30 10.73
CA ARG A 193 -2.58 -9.50 10.50
C ARG A 193 -2.16 -8.81 9.21
N ILE A 194 -0.87 -8.51 9.10
CA ILE A 194 -0.27 -7.95 7.90
C ILE A 194 0.45 -9.09 7.18
N GLU A 195 0.12 -9.28 5.91
CA GLU A 195 0.77 -10.26 5.03
C GLU A 195 1.56 -9.52 3.96
N SER A 196 2.76 -10.02 3.66
CA SER A 196 3.55 -9.54 2.52
C SER A 196 3.53 -10.57 1.41
N HIS A 197 3.27 -10.13 0.19
CA HIS A 197 3.25 -10.98 -0.98
C HIS A 197 4.22 -10.46 -2.03
N ARG A 198 4.95 -11.36 -2.68
CA ARG A 198 5.65 -11.06 -3.93
C ARG A 198 4.75 -11.43 -5.09
N PRO A 199 4.27 -10.49 -5.89
CA PRO A 199 3.52 -10.84 -7.08
C PRO A 199 4.45 -11.59 -8.04
N ILE A 200 3.97 -12.71 -8.58
CA ILE A 200 4.70 -13.48 -9.60
C ILE A 200 4.36 -12.84 -10.95
N SER A 201 5.33 -12.15 -11.53
CA SER A 201 5.21 -11.66 -12.90
C SER A 201 5.49 -12.79 -13.91
N PRO A 202 4.83 -12.82 -15.08
CA PRO A 202 5.17 -13.74 -16.16
C PRO A 202 6.63 -13.61 -16.65
N THR A 203 7.24 -12.46 -16.42
CA THR A 203 8.63 -12.13 -16.83
C THR A 203 9.66 -12.27 -15.70
N GLY A 204 9.27 -12.76 -14.53
CA GLY A 204 10.14 -12.93 -13.37
C GLY A 204 9.57 -12.35 -12.07
N TYR A 205 10.34 -12.43 -10.99
CA TYR A 205 9.94 -11.90 -9.70
C TYR A 205 9.90 -10.36 -9.74
N GLN A 206 8.76 -9.78 -9.39
CA GLN A 206 8.73 -8.35 -9.12
C GLN A 206 9.46 -8.08 -7.79
N THR A 207 10.25 -7.02 -7.79
CA THR A 207 11.02 -6.58 -6.61
C THR A 207 10.15 -5.86 -5.57
N VAL A 208 8.92 -5.50 -5.93
CA VAL A 208 8.00 -4.76 -5.06
C VAL A 208 7.12 -5.73 -4.30
N PHE A 209 7.16 -5.66 -2.97
CA PHE A 209 6.23 -6.38 -2.11
C PHE A 209 4.86 -5.69 -2.12
N GLU A 210 3.81 -6.49 -2.17
CA GLU A 210 2.46 -6.06 -1.87
C GLU A 210 2.12 -6.41 -0.43
N TYR A 211 1.58 -5.45 0.30
CA TYR A 211 1.12 -5.66 1.66
C TYR A 211 -0.39 -5.72 1.70
N HIS A 212 -0.90 -6.67 2.47
CA HIS A 212 -2.33 -6.87 2.68
C HIS A 212 -2.63 -6.91 4.17
N ILE A 213 -3.76 -6.34 4.56
CA ILE A 213 -4.36 -6.62 5.85
C ILE A 213 -5.32 -7.77 5.68
N ARG A 214 -5.15 -8.81 6.45
CA ARG A 214 -6.10 -9.91 6.55
C ARG A 214 -6.78 -9.88 7.90
N VAL A 215 -8.10 -9.96 7.89
CA VAL A 215 -8.89 -10.04 9.12
C VAL A 215 -9.24 -11.47 9.48
N VAL A 216 -9.37 -11.73 10.76
CA VAL A 216 -9.79 -13.03 11.31
C VAL A 216 -10.69 -12.80 12.53
N PRO A 217 -11.74 -13.59 12.69
CA PRO A 217 -12.36 -14.60 11.81
C PRO A 217 -12.84 -14.05 10.47
N LEU A 218 -13.37 -14.94 9.59
CA LEU A 218 -13.91 -14.55 8.29
C LEU A 218 -15.19 -13.72 8.45
N PRO A 219 -15.37 -12.62 7.70
CA PRO A 219 -16.55 -11.78 7.82
C PRO A 219 -17.80 -12.49 7.32
N PRO A 220 -18.91 -12.53 8.12
CA PRO A 220 -20.15 -13.18 7.74
C PRO A 220 -20.99 -12.36 6.76
N ARG A 221 -20.65 -11.09 6.58
CA ARG A 221 -21.33 -10.10 5.74
C ARG A 221 -20.37 -9.02 5.31
N PRO A 222 -20.71 -8.20 4.29
CA PRO A 222 -19.90 -7.02 3.95
C PRO A 222 -19.72 -6.15 5.19
N THR A 223 -18.47 -5.84 5.50
CA THR A 223 -18.10 -5.11 6.73
C THR A 223 -17.18 -3.96 6.37
N PRO A 224 -17.58 -2.69 6.59
CA PRO A 224 -16.68 -1.56 6.41
C PRO A 224 -15.58 -1.60 7.44
N ILE A 225 -14.36 -1.27 7.03
CA ILE A 225 -13.22 -1.09 7.91
C ILE A 225 -12.54 0.24 7.60
N GLN A 226 -11.98 0.84 8.62
CA GLN A 226 -11.07 1.97 8.52
C GLN A 226 -9.68 1.51 8.94
N ILE A 227 -8.70 1.83 8.13
CA ILE A 227 -7.30 1.48 8.37
C ILE A 227 -6.53 2.78 8.52
N ASP A 228 -6.02 3.04 9.71
CA ASP A 228 -5.12 4.16 9.94
C ASP A 228 -3.69 3.71 9.65
N LEU A 229 -3.02 4.46 8.81
CA LEU A 229 -1.70 4.13 8.26
C LEU A 229 -0.70 5.24 8.54
N GLU A 230 0.54 4.87 8.63
CA GLU A 230 1.66 5.78 8.43
C GLU A 230 2.14 5.63 7.00
N PHE A 231 2.22 6.75 6.28
CA PHE A 231 2.64 6.80 4.90
C PHE A 231 4.10 7.22 4.78
N GLY A 232 4.81 6.59 3.85
CA GLY A 232 6.12 7.05 3.41
C GLY A 232 6.04 8.29 2.52
N PRO A 233 7.16 8.97 2.30
CA PRO A 233 7.22 10.03 1.32
C PRO A 233 6.89 9.46 -0.06
N PRO A 234 6.08 10.15 -0.87
CA PRO A 234 5.83 9.76 -2.24
C PRO A 234 7.15 9.75 -3.01
N GLN A 235 7.28 8.80 -3.93
CA GLN A 235 8.45 8.67 -4.81
C GLN A 235 7.97 8.81 -6.26
N TYR A 236 8.44 9.83 -6.92
CA TYR A 236 8.15 10.06 -8.33
C TYR A 236 9.27 9.45 -9.18
N ALA A 237 8.93 8.64 -10.17
CA ALA A 237 9.92 8.01 -11.06
C ALA A 237 10.51 9.03 -12.05
N THR A 238 9.64 9.80 -12.69
CA THR A 238 9.99 10.90 -13.60
C THR A 238 8.88 11.94 -13.57
N PHE A 239 9.19 13.19 -13.86
CA PHE A 239 8.14 14.16 -14.15
C PHE A 239 7.42 13.77 -15.45
N SER A 240 6.11 13.59 -15.38
CA SER A 240 5.30 13.36 -16.57
C SER A 240 5.38 14.57 -17.49
N SER A 241 5.52 14.31 -18.78
CA SER A 241 5.40 15.36 -19.82
C SER A 241 3.96 15.75 -20.12
N LEU A 242 2.98 14.94 -19.63
CA LEU A 242 1.56 15.16 -19.90
C LEU A 242 0.89 15.90 -18.74
N PRO A 243 0.30 17.05 -18.94
CA PRO A 243 -0.50 17.73 -17.92
C PRO A 243 -1.72 16.89 -17.52
N GLY A 244 -1.94 16.71 -16.21
CA GLY A 244 -3.14 16.08 -15.68
C GLY A 244 -3.07 14.59 -15.38
N ALA A 245 -1.95 13.91 -15.63
CA ALA A 245 -1.75 12.48 -15.31
C ALA A 245 -1.02 12.24 -13.98
N GLU A 246 -0.76 13.27 -13.21
CA GLU A 246 0.07 13.24 -12.01
C GLU A 246 -0.77 13.29 -10.74
N ASP A 247 -0.46 12.40 -9.80
CA ASP A 247 -1.02 12.47 -8.46
C ASP A 247 -0.54 13.75 -7.75
N GLN A 248 -1.44 14.39 -7.05
CA GLN A 248 -1.08 15.56 -6.24
C GLN A 248 -0.03 15.20 -5.19
N ILE A 249 0.89 16.12 -4.96
CA ILE A 249 1.82 16.02 -3.85
C ILE A 249 0.99 16.04 -2.55
N PRO A 250 1.09 15.01 -1.68
CA PRO A 250 0.24 14.88 -0.50
C PRO A 250 0.67 15.84 0.63
N LEU A 251 0.79 17.10 0.29
CA LEU A 251 1.03 18.22 1.21
C LEU A 251 -0.06 19.27 1.02
N PRO A 252 -0.57 19.87 2.09
CA PRO A 252 -1.41 21.06 1.95
C PRO A 252 -0.70 22.13 1.12
N ASN A 253 -1.44 22.82 0.25
CA ASN A 253 -0.85 23.77 -0.70
C ASN A 253 0.03 24.84 -0.04
N ASN A 254 -0.37 25.36 1.11
CA ASN A 254 0.42 26.34 1.87
C ASN A 254 1.78 25.78 2.30
N TYR A 255 1.87 24.49 2.68
CA TYR A 255 3.16 23.86 3.02
C TYR A 255 3.97 23.46 1.79
N ALA A 256 3.30 23.11 0.70
CA ALA A 256 3.98 22.86 -0.56
C ALA A 256 4.66 24.13 -1.09
N GLU A 257 4.03 25.28 -0.97
CA GLU A 257 4.58 26.57 -1.40
C GLU A 257 5.63 27.12 -0.43
N SER A 258 5.36 27.06 0.90
CA SER A 258 6.23 27.69 1.90
C SER A 258 7.39 26.83 2.37
N ILE A 259 7.32 25.49 2.18
CA ILE A 259 8.34 24.56 2.66
C ILE A 259 8.96 23.77 1.51
N LEU A 260 8.13 23.08 0.70
CA LEU A 260 8.67 22.18 -0.31
C LEU A 260 9.39 22.95 -1.42
N LEU A 261 8.77 23.97 -2.01
CA LEU A 261 9.39 24.74 -3.10
C LEU A 261 10.73 25.36 -2.73
N PRO A 262 10.90 26.06 -1.60
CA PRO A 262 12.21 26.56 -1.18
C PRO A 262 13.28 25.47 -1.05
N LEU A 263 12.93 24.30 -0.52
CA LEU A 263 13.85 23.18 -0.38
C LEU A 263 14.29 22.63 -1.75
N VAL A 264 13.32 22.43 -2.66
CA VAL A 264 13.61 21.91 -4.00
C VAL A 264 14.46 22.90 -4.79
N ARG A 265 14.14 24.19 -4.74
CA ARG A 265 14.89 25.27 -5.40
C ARG A 265 16.34 25.33 -4.91
N SER A 266 16.55 25.28 -3.60
CA SER A 266 17.89 25.28 -3.00
C SER A 266 18.73 24.08 -3.45
N ARG A 267 18.13 22.87 -3.50
CA ARG A 267 18.80 21.68 -4.02
C ARG A 267 19.14 21.80 -5.50
N PHE A 268 18.17 22.27 -6.29
CA PHE A 268 18.34 22.45 -7.73
C PHE A 268 19.43 23.51 -8.03
N ALA A 269 19.57 24.55 -7.22
CA ALA A 269 20.58 25.56 -7.34
C ALA A 269 22.03 25.04 -7.18
N THR A 270 22.21 23.85 -6.63
CA THR A 270 23.53 23.20 -6.56
C THR A 270 23.96 22.55 -7.88
N TRP A 271 23.07 22.48 -8.87
CA TRP A 271 23.37 21.86 -10.16
C TRP A 271 24.27 22.77 -11.01
N PRO A 272 25.34 22.22 -11.68
CA PRO A 272 26.26 23.02 -12.47
C PRO A 272 25.65 23.82 -13.63
N HIS A 273 24.47 23.40 -14.11
CA HIS A 273 23.75 24.08 -15.20
C HIS A 273 22.72 25.10 -14.69
N PHE A 274 22.73 25.41 -13.40
CA PHE A 274 21.91 26.49 -12.85
C PHE A 274 22.43 27.85 -13.33
N ASN A 275 21.59 28.59 -14.06
CA ASN A 275 22.02 29.78 -14.80
C ASN A 275 21.98 31.09 -13.98
N GLN A 276 21.63 31.03 -12.70
CA GLN A 276 21.42 32.22 -11.85
C GLN A 276 22.21 32.11 -10.52
N PRO A 277 23.55 32.11 -10.58
CA PRO A 277 24.40 31.90 -9.40
C PRO A 277 24.21 32.96 -8.31
N GLU A 278 23.78 34.15 -8.65
CA GLU A 278 23.47 35.24 -7.73
C GLU A 278 22.30 34.92 -6.79
N LEU A 279 21.41 34.02 -7.18
CA LEU A 279 20.27 33.61 -6.37
C LEU A 279 20.58 32.49 -5.37
N ILE A 280 21.72 31.80 -5.50
CA ILE A 280 22.05 30.62 -4.67
C ILE A 280 21.97 30.94 -3.17
N GLN A 281 22.52 32.08 -2.76
CA GLN A 281 22.50 32.46 -1.33
C GLN A 281 21.08 32.76 -0.85
N ILE A 282 20.26 33.38 -1.66
CA ILE A 282 18.87 33.69 -1.34
C ILE A 282 18.07 32.39 -1.22
N LEU A 283 18.16 31.49 -2.20
CA LEU A 283 17.47 30.21 -2.20
C LEU A 283 17.87 29.31 -1.00
N ASN A 284 19.13 29.37 -0.61
CA ASN A 284 19.61 28.66 0.59
C ASN A 284 19.05 29.26 1.89
N ALA A 285 18.95 30.60 1.96
CA ALA A 285 18.34 31.26 3.11
C ALA A 285 16.84 30.95 3.22
N ASP A 286 16.12 30.95 2.10
CA ASP A 286 14.70 30.56 2.04
C ASP A 286 14.49 29.10 2.47
N ALA A 287 15.35 28.19 2.01
CA ALA A 287 15.29 26.78 2.43
C ALA A 287 15.54 26.62 3.93
N GLN A 288 16.48 27.37 4.51
CA GLN A 288 16.70 27.35 5.95
C GLN A 288 15.51 27.91 6.73
N ALA A 289 14.88 28.97 6.25
CA ALA A 289 13.65 29.52 6.83
C ALA A 289 12.50 28.49 6.78
N ALA A 290 12.33 27.81 5.63
CA ALA A 290 11.35 26.76 5.45
C ALA A 290 11.58 25.59 6.42
N MET A 291 12.83 25.19 6.65
CA MET A 291 13.17 24.12 7.61
C MET A 291 12.86 24.53 9.06
N ARG A 292 13.14 25.76 9.43
CA ARG A 292 12.76 26.28 10.76
C ARG A 292 11.23 26.28 10.92
N GLN A 293 10.49 26.69 9.90
CA GLN A 293 9.03 26.63 9.90
C GLN A 293 8.54 25.19 10.11
N LEU A 294 9.14 24.20 9.42
CA LEU A 294 8.81 22.79 9.57
C LEU A 294 9.05 22.27 11.00
N GLU A 295 10.16 22.69 11.63
CA GLU A 295 10.48 22.33 13.00
C GLU A 295 9.49 22.92 14.01
N HIS A 296 9.01 24.15 13.79
CA HIS A 296 7.98 24.77 14.62
C HIS A 296 6.61 24.09 14.51
N LEU A 297 6.33 23.40 13.41
CA LEU A 297 5.10 22.60 13.27
C LEU A 297 5.13 21.29 14.06
N ARG A 298 6.28 20.87 14.59
CA ARG A 298 6.34 19.73 15.50
C ARG A 298 5.60 20.07 16.77
N PRO A 299 4.56 19.31 17.16
CA PRO A 299 3.90 19.53 18.42
C PRO A 299 4.95 19.39 19.53
N GLN A 300 5.07 20.41 20.36
CA GLN A 300 5.84 20.28 21.59
C GLN A 300 5.25 19.08 22.35
N ARG A 301 6.09 18.18 22.79
CA ARG A 301 5.76 16.86 23.38
C ARG A 301 4.74 16.89 24.53
N ASN A 302 4.31 18.06 24.98
CA ASN A 302 3.47 18.27 26.16
C ASN A 302 1.99 18.62 25.90
N SER A 303 1.54 18.72 24.66
CA SER A 303 0.11 18.94 24.39
C SER A 303 -0.57 17.63 24.00
N GLY A 304 -1.30 17.02 24.93
CA GLY A 304 -2.07 15.80 24.73
C GLY A 304 -3.30 15.91 23.79
N ALA A 305 -3.37 16.97 22.97
CA ALA A 305 -4.42 17.17 22.00
C ALA A 305 -3.87 16.85 20.59
N ARG A 306 -4.15 15.65 20.09
CA ARG A 306 -3.95 15.29 18.69
C ARG A 306 -5.05 15.93 17.87
N LEU A 307 -4.79 17.09 17.26
CA LEU A 307 -5.62 17.61 16.19
C LEU A 307 -5.40 16.71 14.96
N ARG A 308 -6.42 15.94 14.59
CA ARG A 308 -6.42 15.15 13.37
C ARG A 308 -7.05 15.97 12.25
N PRO A 309 -6.36 16.28 11.16
CA PRO A 309 -7.04 16.76 9.97
C PRO A 309 -7.88 15.61 9.44
N SER A 310 -9.20 15.78 9.38
CA SER A 310 -10.08 14.89 8.63
C SER A 310 -9.97 15.28 7.16
N TYR A 311 -9.27 14.48 6.38
CA TYR A 311 -9.36 14.57 4.92
C TYR A 311 -10.58 13.77 4.47
N PHE A 312 -11.62 14.47 4.04
CA PHE A 312 -12.68 13.88 3.23
C PHE A 312 -12.15 13.80 1.79
N VAL A 313 -12.13 12.60 1.23
CA VAL A 313 -12.04 12.33 -0.20
C VAL A 313 -13.45 12.18 -0.75
#